data_56cbc5c93108151254fc8341f77be594
#
_entry.id   56cbc5c93108151254fc8341f77be594
#
_cell.length_a   1.000
_cell.length_b   1.000
_cell.length_c   1.000
_cell.angle_alpha   90.00
_cell.angle_beta   90.00
_cell.angle_gamma   90.00
#
_symmetry.space_group_name_H-M   'P 1'
#
loop_
_entity.id
_entity.type
_entity.pdbx_description
1 polymer ?
#
loop_
_entity_poly.entity_id
_entity_poly.type
_entity_poly.pdbx_seq_one_letter_code
_entity_poly.pdbx_strand_id
1 'polypeptide(L)'
;PIGWDAALDEIATRLSAIAAREPEAILPYSYAGTMGLVQGESMDRRFFHRLGASLLDRTICSTAGGTALAYTLGGKLGMKVEFFAEARLILIWGSNSIASNLHFWRLAQQARRHGARLVCIDPRRTDTADKCDEHIQLLPGTDAALALALMHELIAHDWLDHGYIEGHTLGWPALKERAQLWNPERAAAVCGVPAQQIRDLARAYGTTRPAAIRLNYGMQRVHGGGNAVRAIACLPALTGAWRHRAGG
;
A
#
# COMPACT_ATOMS: atom_id res chain seq x y z
N PRO A 1 20.69 -37.03 -11.94
CA PRO A 1 21.52 -36.08 -11.16
C PRO A 1 22.82 -35.84 -11.89
N ILE A 2 23.29 -34.58 -11.91
CA ILE A 2 24.61 -34.19 -12.43
C ILE A 2 25.37 -33.44 -11.34
N GLY A 3 26.72 -33.46 -11.40
CA GLY A 3 27.57 -32.70 -10.51
C GLY A 3 27.52 -31.19 -10.82
N TRP A 4 27.97 -30.37 -9.85
CA TRP A 4 28.00 -28.93 -10.02
C TRP A 4 28.89 -28.46 -11.17
N ASP A 5 30.07 -29.06 -11.36
CA ASP A 5 30.97 -28.67 -12.45
C ASP A 5 30.35 -28.91 -13.81
N ALA A 6 29.76 -30.10 -14.03
CA ALA A 6 29.06 -30.41 -15.26
C ALA A 6 27.85 -29.48 -15.52
N ALA A 7 27.12 -29.11 -14.47
CA ALA A 7 26.01 -28.17 -14.59
C ALA A 7 26.49 -26.76 -14.96
N LEU A 8 27.55 -26.28 -14.34
CA LEU A 8 28.13 -24.97 -14.64
C LEU A 8 28.71 -24.92 -16.04
N ASP A 9 29.40 -25.96 -16.49
CA ASP A 9 29.98 -26.03 -17.86
C ASP A 9 28.87 -26.03 -18.92
N GLU A 10 27.79 -26.77 -18.70
CA GLU A 10 26.66 -26.78 -19.64
C GLU A 10 25.96 -25.42 -19.70
N ILE A 11 25.70 -24.79 -18.54
CA ILE A 11 25.07 -23.47 -18.47
C ILE A 11 25.97 -22.42 -19.14
N ALA A 12 27.26 -22.39 -18.83
CA ALA A 12 28.21 -21.46 -19.42
C ALA A 12 28.29 -21.63 -20.97
N THR A 13 28.35 -22.85 -21.45
CA THR A 13 28.38 -23.16 -22.88
C THR A 13 27.13 -22.63 -23.59
N ARG A 14 25.94 -22.91 -23.04
CA ARG A 14 24.65 -22.47 -23.63
C ARG A 14 24.51 -20.94 -23.60
N LEU A 15 24.77 -20.31 -22.45
CA LEU A 15 24.67 -18.87 -22.30
C LEU A 15 25.65 -18.13 -23.23
N SER A 16 26.90 -18.62 -23.34
CA SER A 16 27.90 -18.05 -24.25
C SER A 16 27.48 -18.16 -25.72
N ALA A 17 26.93 -19.32 -26.12
CA ALA A 17 26.46 -19.51 -27.49
C ALA A 17 25.26 -18.61 -27.84
N ILE A 18 24.34 -18.37 -26.90
CA ILE A 18 23.22 -17.45 -27.09
C ILE A 18 23.74 -16.00 -27.11
N ALA A 19 24.57 -15.62 -26.15
CA ALA A 19 25.10 -14.25 -26.05
C ALA A 19 25.94 -13.83 -27.26
N ALA A 20 26.62 -14.79 -27.91
CA ALA A 20 27.38 -14.51 -29.11
C ALA A 20 26.51 -14.18 -30.35
N ARG A 21 25.25 -14.60 -30.37
CA ARG A 21 24.31 -14.40 -31.48
C ARG A 21 23.30 -13.31 -31.17
N GLU A 22 22.62 -13.42 -30.05
CA GLU A 22 21.51 -12.57 -29.66
C GLU A 22 21.41 -12.54 -28.13
N PRO A 23 22.21 -11.70 -27.44
CA PRO A 23 22.24 -11.69 -25.98
C PRO A 23 20.90 -11.33 -25.35
N GLU A 24 20.07 -10.54 -26.02
CA GLU A 24 18.73 -10.17 -25.55
C GLU A 24 17.73 -11.34 -25.56
N ALA A 25 18.05 -12.48 -26.22
CA ALA A 25 17.28 -13.71 -26.10
C ALA A 25 17.41 -14.38 -24.71
N ILE A 26 18.36 -13.94 -23.89
CA ILE A 26 18.50 -14.35 -22.50
C ILE A 26 17.61 -13.47 -21.63
N LEU A 27 16.57 -14.02 -21.03
CA LEU A 27 15.72 -13.34 -20.05
C LEU A 27 15.93 -13.91 -18.65
N PRO A 28 16.68 -13.25 -17.77
CA PRO A 28 16.85 -13.69 -16.39
C PRO A 28 15.55 -13.44 -15.61
N TYR A 29 14.75 -14.48 -15.43
CA TYR A 29 13.51 -14.40 -14.66
C TYR A 29 13.83 -14.48 -13.18
N SER A 30 13.77 -13.36 -12.49
CA SER A 30 13.96 -13.25 -11.05
C SER A 30 12.92 -12.32 -10.44
N TYR A 31 12.42 -12.70 -9.26
CA TYR A 31 11.44 -11.87 -8.55
C TYR A 31 11.66 -11.95 -7.04
N ALA A 32 10.56 -12.09 -6.25
CA ALA A 32 10.69 -12.33 -4.83
C ALA A 32 11.10 -13.80 -4.57
N GLY A 33 11.80 -14.02 -3.49
CA GLY A 33 12.31 -15.31 -3.07
C GLY A 33 13.26 -15.09 -1.90
N THR A 34 14.40 -15.74 -1.91
CA THR A 34 15.49 -15.44 -0.97
C THR A 34 16.01 -14.04 -1.27
N MET A 35 15.66 -13.08 -0.43
CA MET A 35 16.01 -11.68 -0.61
C MET A 35 17.28 -11.32 0.12
N GLY A 36 18.23 -10.73 -0.60
CA GLY A 36 19.46 -10.24 -0.05
C GLY A 36 20.31 -9.60 -1.14
N LEU A 37 21.15 -8.64 -0.76
CA LEU A 37 21.95 -7.86 -1.70
C LEU A 37 22.98 -8.70 -2.46
N VAL A 38 23.45 -9.79 -1.87
CA VAL A 38 24.46 -10.65 -2.52
C VAL A 38 23.81 -11.65 -3.47
N GLN A 39 22.78 -12.36 -3.02
CA GLN A 39 22.20 -13.48 -3.76
C GLN A 39 21.07 -13.11 -4.72
N GLY A 40 20.48 -11.93 -4.65
CA GLY A 40 19.32 -11.61 -5.47
C GLY A 40 19.19 -10.17 -5.94
N GLU A 41 20.11 -9.27 -5.60
CA GLU A 41 19.94 -7.85 -5.87
C GLU A 41 21.22 -7.16 -6.38
N SER A 42 22.32 -7.85 -6.58
CA SER A 42 23.56 -7.23 -7.05
C SER A 42 24.34 -8.05 -8.08
N MET A 43 24.89 -9.20 -7.70
CA MET A 43 25.78 -9.98 -8.58
C MET A 43 25.05 -10.63 -9.74
N ASP A 44 23.81 -11.08 -9.54
CA ASP A 44 22.93 -11.58 -10.59
C ASP A 44 22.73 -10.53 -11.69
N ARG A 45 22.38 -9.31 -11.32
CA ARG A 45 22.17 -8.19 -12.26
C ARG A 45 23.48 -7.84 -13.00
N ARG A 46 24.57 -7.75 -12.28
CA ARG A 46 25.89 -7.47 -12.86
C ARG A 46 26.28 -8.50 -13.91
N PHE A 47 26.06 -9.79 -13.58
CA PHE A 47 26.35 -10.90 -14.50
C PHE A 47 25.54 -10.79 -15.80
N PHE A 48 24.21 -10.65 -15.68
CA PHE A 48 23.35 -10.58 -16.85
C PHE A 48 23.51 -9.29 -17.65
N HIS A 49 23.78 -8.16 -17.00
CA HIS A 49 24.14 -6.92 -17.72
C HIS A 49 25.45 -7.07 -18.50
N ARG A 50 26.42 -7.80 -17.95
CA ARG A 50 27.68 -8.07 -18.65
C ARG A 50 27.49 -8.95 -19.88
N LEU A 51 26.53 -9.85 -19.87
CA LEU A 51 26.14 -10.66 -21.01
C LEU A 51 25.34 -9.89 -22.07
N GLY A 52 24.78 -8.75 -21.76
CA GLY A 52 23.86 -8.01 -22.63
C GLY A 52 22.45 -8.60 -22.63
N ALA A 53 22.06 -9.36 -21.62
CA ALA A 53 20.76 -10.01 -21.51
C ALA A 53 19.62 -9.00 -21.36
N SER A 54 18.41 -9.40 -21.74
CA SER A 54 17.18 -8.64 -21.53
C SER A 54 16.95 -8.32 -20.06
N LEU A 55 16.25 -7.21 -19.79
CA LEU A 55 15.87 -6.78 -18.46
C LEU A 55 14.44 -7.20 -18.17
N LEU A 56 14.22 -7.86 -17.03
CA LEU A 56 12.88 -8.16 -16.55
C LEU A 56 12.26 -6.95 -15.87
N ASP A 57 11.14 -6.44 -16.36
CA ASP A 57 10.33 -5.47 -15.66
C ASP A 57 9.49 -6.20 -14.58
N ARG A 58 9.85 -5.96 -13.32
CA ARG A 58 9.24 -6.64 -12.15
C ARG A 58 7.94 -5.97 -11.76
N THR A 59 6.87 -6.20 -12.51
CA THR A 59 5.59 -5.50 -12.37
C THR A 59 4.52 -6.26 -11.55
N ILE A 60 4.67 -7.57 -11.34
CA ILE A 60 3.62 -8.42 -10.79
C ILE A 60 3.27 -8.09 -9.32
N CYS A 61 4.26 -7.80 -8.48
CA CYS A 61 4.08 -7.74 -7.04
C CYS A 61 3.46 -6.43 -6.53
N SER A 62 3.98 -5.28 -6.94
CA SER A 62 3.68 -4.01 -6.28
C SER A 62 3.52 -2.81 -7.22
N THR A 63 3.61 -3.01 -8.51
CA THR A 63 3.59 -1.91 -9.49
C THR A 63 2.27 -1.18 -9.50
N ALA A 64 1.13 -1.88 -9.42
CA ALA A 64 -0.19 -1.25 -9.42
C ALA A 64 -0.32 -0.18 -8.32
N GLY A 65 0.02 -0.53 -7.08
CA GLY A 65 0.00 0.42 -5.97
C GLY A 65 1.10 1.48 -6.07
N GLY A 66 2.31 1.09 -6.53
CA GLY A 66 3.40 2.03 -6.75
C GLY A 66 3.06 3.09 -7.79
N THR A 67 2.44 2.70 -8.89
CA THR A 67 1.97 3.62 -9.95
C THR A 67 0.84 4.52 -9.42
N ALA A 68 -0.09 3.96 -8.63
CA ALA A 68 -1.15 4.73 -7.99
C ALA A 68 -0.59 5.84 -7.09
N LEU A 69 0.41 5.54 -6.26
CA LEU A 69 1.08 6.52 -5.41
C LEU A 69 1.85 7.56 -6.25
N ALA A 70 2.54 7.14 -7.31
CA ALA A 70 3.24 8.06 -8.21
C ALA A 70 2.28 9.06 -8.87
N TYR A 71 1.11 8.62 -9.32
CA TYR A 71 0.09 9.49 -9.90
C TYR A 71 -0.62 10.39 -8.88
N THR A 72 -0.61 10.03 -7.60
CA THR A 72 -1.30 10.80 -6.55
C THR A 72 -0.34 11.71 -5.79
N LEU A 73 0.87 11.22 -5.48
CA LEU A 73 1.82 11.89 -4.61
C LEU A 73 3.13 12.29 -5.31
N GLY A 74 3.28 11.97 -6.61
CA GLY A 74 4.51 12.15 -7.36
C GLY A 74 5.58 11.07 -7.12
N GLY A 75 5.31 10.10 -6.26
CA GLY A 75 6.25 9.02 -5.93
C GLY A 75 5.71 8.10 -4.83
N LYS A 76 6.49 7.09 -4.47
CA LYS A 76 6.19 6.22 -3.33
C LYS A 76 6.58 6.93 -2.01
N LEU A 77 5.87 7.99 -1.71
CA LEU A 77 6.13 8.84 -0.55
C LEU A 77 5.30 8.37 0.65
N GLY A 78 5.84 8.58 1.85
CA GLY A 78 5.19 8.30 3.11
C GLY A 78 6.03 8.84 4.27
N MET A 79 5.46 8.84 5.47
CA MET A 79 6.20 9.23 6.66
C MET A 79 7.22 8.15 7.06
N LYS A 80 8.21 8.53 7.86
CA LYS A 80 9.13 7.57 8.47
C LYS A 80 8.37 6.63 9.39
N VAL A 81 8.74 5.34 9.37
CA VAL A 81 8.02 4.31 10.14
C VAL A 81 8.05 4.57 11.65
N GLU A 82 9.11 5.18 12.16
CA GLU A 82 9.27 5.50 13.58
C GLU A 82 8.17 6.45 14.09
N PHE A 83 7.65 7.31 13.22
CA PHE A 83 6.65 8.30 13.60
C PHE A 83 5.27 7.68 13.91
N PHE A 84 5.00 6.46 13.48
CA PHE A 84 3.77 5.76 13.88
C PHE A 84 3.61 5.65 15.40
N ALA A 85 4.72 5.66 16.15
CA ALA A 85 4.67 5.63 17.62
C ALA A 85 4.01 6.88 18.25
N GLU A 86 3.91 7.97 17.51
CA GLU A 86 3.35 9.26 17.95
C GLU A 86 1.91 9.45 17.44
N ALA A 87 1.37 8.57 16.60
CA ALA A 87 0.02 8.66 16.08
C ALA A 87 -1.03 8.40 17.18
N ARG A 88 -2.21 9.00 17.03
CA ARG A 88 -3.37 8.77 17.90
C ARG A 88 -4.43 7.86 17.28
N LEU A 89 -4.42 7.76 15.96
CA LEU A 89 -5.21 6.80 15.20
C LEU A 89 -4.33 6.20 14.11
N ILE A 90 -4.35 4.87 14.01
CA ILE A 90 -3.65 4.16 12.93
C ILE A 90 -4.66 3.26 12.23
N LEU A 91 -4.90 3.52 10.95
CA LEU A 91 -5.64 2.64 10.05
C LEU A 91 -4.65 1.67 9.40
N ILE A 92 -4.73 0.39 9.75
CA ILE A 92 -3.90 -0.68 9.16
C ILE A 92 -4.72 -1.34 8.06
N TRP A 93 -4.45 -0.97 6.82
CA TRP A 93 -5.29 -1.31 5.68
C TRP A 93 -4.60 -2.31 4.74
N GLY A 94 -5.20 -3.49 4.59
CA GLY A 94 -4.68 -4.57 3.74
C GLY A 94 -3.30 -5.08 4.18
N SER A 95 -3.06 -5.17 5.50
CA SER A 95 -1.75 -5.50 6.05
C SER A 95 -1.85 -6.42 7.26
N ASN A 96 -1.38 -7.66 7.12
CA ASN A 96 -1.11 -8.52 8.27
C ASN A 96 0.28 -8.22 8.84
N SER A 97 0.39 -7.11 9.57
CA SER A 97 1.66 -6.55 10.02
C SER A 97 2.39 -7.43 11.03
N ILE A 98 1.69 -8.23 11.82
CA ILE A 98 2.30 -9.20 12.74
C ILE A 98 3.12 -10.24 11.97
N ALA A 99 2.60 -10.70 10.83
CA ALA A 99 3.30 -11.69 10.01
C ALA A 99 4.36 -11.08 9.08
N SER A 100 4.15 -9.84 8.58
CA SER A 100 4.94 -9.31 7.48
C SER A 100 5.75 -8.05 7.78
N ASN A 101 5.52 -7.38 8.92
CA ASN A 101 6.26 -6.19 9.32
C ASN A 101 6.25 -5.98 10.84
N LEU A 102 7.02 -6.78 11.55
CA LEU A 102 7.15 -6.70 13.02
C LEU A 102 7.70 -5.37 13.52
N HIS A 103 8.54 -4.69 12.74
CA HIS A 103 9.08 -3.38 13.13
C HIS A 103 7.97 -2.34 13.22
N PHE A 104 7.12 -2.24 12.20
CA PHE A 104 5.94 -1.38 12.25
C PHE A 104 4.98 -1.80 13.36
N TRP A 105 4.71 -3.11 13.51
CA TRP A 105 3.80 -3.61 14.55
C TRP A 105 4.23 -3.19 15.96
N ARG A 106 5.51 -3.28 16.27
CA ARG A 106 6.07 -2.80 17.54
C ARG A 106 5.74 -1.33 17.80
N LEU A 107 5.88 -0.47 16.79
CA LEU A 107 5.60 0.96 16.88
C LEU A 107 4.10 1.24 17.03
N ALA A 108 3.25 0.52 16.31
CA ALA A 108 1.80 0.59 16.48
C ALA A 108 1.37 0.21 17.90
N GLN A 109 1.95 -0.85 18.47
CA GLN A 109 1.71 -1.23 19.86
C GLN A 109 2.26 -0.19 20.86
N GLN A 110 3.35 0.48 20.54
CA GLN A 110 3.84 1.61 21.34
C GLN A 110 2.84 2.77 21.33
N ALA A 111 2.35 3.18 20.16
CA ALA A 111 1.31 4.19 20.03
C ALA A 111 0.05 3.81 20.84
N ARG A 112 -0.38 2.55 20.75
CA ARG A 112 -1.54 2.05 21.51
C ARG A 112 -1.36 2.18 23.02
N ARG A 113 -0.18 1.85 23.55
CA ARG A 113 0.13 2.06 24.98
C ARG A 113 0.04 3.54 25.41
N HIS A 114 0.21 4.46 24.47
CA HIS A 114 0.05 5.90 24.67
C HIS A 114 -1.36 6.41 24.31
N GLY A 115 -2.33 5.49 24.18
CA GLY A 115 -3.73 5.85 23.97
C GLY A 115 -4.17 5.94 22.51
N ALA A 116 -3.34 5.53 21.55
CA ALA A 116 -3.76 5.46 20.15
C ALA A 116 -4.77 4.34 19.91
N ARG A 117 -5.73 4.58 19.02
CA ARG A 117 -6.66 3.57 18.52
C ARG A 117 -6.08 2.92 17.26
N LEU A 118 -6.11 1.57 17.21
CA LEU A 118 -5.71 0.78 16.06
C LEU A 118 -6.95 0.19 15.38
N VAL A 119 -7.15 0.48 14.10
CA VAL A 119 -8.24 -0.08 13.30
C VAL A 119 -7.63 -0.90 12.17
N CYS A 120 -7.94 -2.18 12.10
CA CYS A 120 -7.54 -3.05 10.99
C CYS A 120 -8.66 -3.12 9.96
N ILE A 121 -8.34 -2.80 8.71
CA ILE A 121 -9.25 -2.88 7.56
C ILE A 121 -8.71 -3.98 6.65
N ASP A 122 -9.34 -5.14 6.66
CA ASP A 122 -8.87 -6.33 5.95
C ASP A 122 -10.04 -7.29 5.71
N PRO A 123 -10.19 -7.88 4.52
CA PRO A 123 -11.24 -8.87 4.26
C PRO A 123 -11.11 -10.12 5.11
N ARG A 124 -9.92 -10.39 5.61
CA ARG A 124 -9.63 -11.54 6.46
C ARG A 124 -9.37 -11.08 7.90
N ARG A 125 -9.93 -11.82 8.85
CA ARG A 125 -9.58 -11.66 10.27
C ARG A 125 -8.20 -12.29 10.53
N THR A 126 -7.17 -11.46 10.45
CA THR A 126 -5.76 -11.84 10.65
C THR A 126 -5.35 -11.68 12.10
N ASP A 127 -4.16 -12.20 12.48
CA ASP A 127 -3.58 -11.96 13.80
C ASP A 127 -3.47 -10.46 14.12
N THR A 128 -3.20 -9.64 13.10
CA THR A 128 -3.19 -8.18 13.23
C THR A 128 -4.58 -7.64 13.57
N ALA A 129 -5.62 -8.12 12.88
CA ALA A 129 -7.00 -7.74 13.13
C ALA A 129 -7.44 -8.11 14.56
N ASP A 130 -7.07 -9.30 15.04
CA ASP A 130 -7.38 -9.77 16.39
C ASP A 130 -6.72 -8.94 17.50
N LYS A 131 -5.64 -8.27 17.20
CA LYS A 131 -4.88 -7.44 18.16
C LYS A 131 -5.16 -5.95 18.03
N CYS A 132 -5.95 -5.51 17.03
CA CYS A 132 -6.43 -4.15 16.92
C CYS A 132 -7.66 -3.90 17.80
N ASP A 133 -8.00 -2.64 18.01
CA ASP A 133 -9.18 -2.26 18.81
C ASP A 133 -10.46 -2.47 18.00
N GLU A 134 -10.36 -2.45 16.66
CA GLU A 134 -11.47 -2.71 15.75
C GLU A 134 -10.98 -3.42 14.50
N HIS A 135 -11.81 -4.35 13.99
CA HIS A 135 -11.66 -4.97 12.68
C HIS A 135 -12.82 -4.59 11.78
N ILE A 136 -12.52 -3.95 10.66
CA ILE A 136 -13.48 -3.64 9.59
C ILE A 136 -13.27 -4.65 8.48
N GLN A 137 -14.18 -5.59 8.40
CA GLN A 137 -14.14 -6.66 7.41
C GLN A 137 -14.95 -6.29 6.18
N LEU A 138 -14.25 -5.91 5.11
CA LEU A 138 -14.85 -5.57 3.82
C LEU A 138 -14.77 -6.74 2.84
N LEU A 139 -15.59 -6.71 1.81
CA LEU A 139 -15.48 -7.66 0.69
C LEU A 139 -14.19 -7.38 -0.12
N PRO A 140 -13.46 -8.43 -0.56
CA PRO A 140 -12.24 -8.23 -1.35
C PRO A 140 -12.45 -7.36 -2.58
N GLY A 141 -11.56 -6.39 -2.81
CA GLY A 141 -11.58 -5.50 -3.98
C GLY A 141 -12.54 -4.33 -3.90
N THR A 142 -13.16 -4.08 -2.74
CA THR A 142 -14.12 -2.99 -2.55
C THR A 142 -13.58 -1.80 -1.75
N ASP A 143 -12.29 -1.78 -1.52
CA ASP A 143 -11.61 -0.76 -0.72
C ASP A 143 -11.81 0.67 -1.24
N ALA A 144 -11.88 0.84 -2.56
CA ALA A 144 -12.17 2.13 -3.16
C ALA A 144 -13.56 2.68 -2.79
N ALA A 145 -14.57 1.79 -2.68
CA ALA A 145 -15.91 2.18 -2.25
C ALA A 145 -15.91 2.67 -0.80
N LEU A 146 -15.20 1.95 0.09
CA LEU A 146 -15.03 2.37 1.48
C LEU A 146 -14.29 3.71 1.55
N ALA A 147 -13.17 3.88 0.84
CA ALA A 147 -12.41 5.12 0.84
C ALA A 147 -13.23 6.33 0.36
N LEU A 148 -14.02 6.17 -0.71
CA LEU A 148 -14.89 7.22 -1.22
C LEU A 148 -16.02 7.56 -0.25
N ALA A 149 -16.56 6.57 0.48
CA ALA A 149 -17.57 6.85 1.50
C ALA A 149 -16.96 7.57 2.72
N LEU A 150 -15.74 7.26 3.11
CA LEU A 150 -15.04 8.06 4.11
C LEU A 150 -14.90 9.52 3.65
N MET A 151 -14.52 9.74 2.38
CA MET A 151 -14.45 11.10 1.81
C MET A 151 -15.81 11.79 1.80
N HIS A 152 -16.88 11.06 1.47
CA HIS A 152 -18.25 11.58 1.52
C HIS A 152 -18.57 12.15 2.90
N GLU A 153 -18.32 11.39 3.95
CA GLU A 153 -18.57 11.82 5.33
C GLU A 153 -17.66 12.98 5.76
N LEU A 154 -16.37 12.96 5.33
CA LEU A 154 -15.48 14.10 5.57
C LEU A 154 -16.03 15.38 4.96
N ILE A 155 -16.58 15.31 3.76
CA ILE A 155 -17.20 16.45 3.06
C ILE A 155 -18.50 16.87 3.75
N ALA A 156 -19.39 15.92 4.07
CA ALA A 156 -20.71 16.19 4.63
C ALA A 156 -20.65 16.86 6.01
N HIS A 157 -19.61 16.53 6.79
CA HIS A 157 -19.40 17.06 8.14
C HIS A 157 -18.33 18.13 8.24
N ASP A 158 -17.77 18.53 7.10
CA ASP A 158 -16.69 19.54 7.03
C ASP A 158 -15.46 19.22 7.90
N TRP A 159 -15.09 17.92 7.95
CA TRP A 159 -13.86 17.48 8.61
C TRP A 159 -12.65 17.58 7.67
N LEU A 160 -12.59 18.69 6.92
CA LEU A 160 -11.61 18.97 5.88
C LEU A 160 -10.58 20.01 6.35
N ASP A 161 -9.34 19.90 5.88
CA ASP A 161 -8.36 20.98 5.95
C ASP A 161 -8.38 21.76 4.63
N HIS A 162 -9.27 22.74 4.52
CA HIS A 162 -9.44 23.54 3.31
C HIS A 162 -8.13 24.22 2.89
N GLY A 163 -7.37 24.76 3.83
CA GLY A 163 -6.11 25.42 3.53
C GLY A 163 -5.05 24.47 2.99
N TYR A 164 -5.05 23.19 3.43
CA TYR A 164 -4.19 22.16 2.84
C TYR A 164 -4.65 21.78 1.43
N ILE A 165 -5.95 21.59 1.27
CA ILE A 165 -6.54 21.23 -0.02
C ILE A 165 -6.23 22.30 -1.07
N GLU A 166 -6.48 23.55 -0.77
CA GLU A 166 -6.26 24.69 -1.68
C GLU A 166 -4.78 24.91 -1.99
N GLY A 167 -3.92 24.82 -0.99
CA GLY A 167 -2.49 25.13 -1.13
C GLY A 167 -1.64 23.98 -1.67
N HIS A 168 -2.08 22.72 -1.55
CA HIS A 168 -1.21 21.57 -1.79
C HIS A 168 -1.84 20.45 -2.64
N THR A 169 -3.03 20.63 -3.21
CA THR A 169 -3.66 19.60 -4.03
C THR A 169 -4.13 20.11 -5.38
N LEU A 170 -4.23 19.18 -6.33
CA LEU A 170 -4.84 19.40 -7.64
C LEU A 170 -6.01 18.46 -7.83
N GLY A 171 -7.06 18.92 -8.56
CA GLY A 171 -8.20 18.07 -8.93
C GLY A 171 -9.23 17.87 -7.82
N TRP A 172 -9.22 18.67 -6.77
CA TRP A 172 -10.19 18.60 -5.67
C TRP A 172 -11.64 18.66 -6.13
N PRO A 173 -12.08 19.56 -7.06
CA PRO A 173 -13.48 19.59 -7.48
C PRO A 173 -13.97 18.28 -8.07
N ALA A 174 -13.16 17.64 -8.91
CA ALA A 174 -13.51 16.35 -9.52
C ALA A 174 -13.55 15.20 -8.48
N LEU A 175 -12.64 15.19 -7.51
CA LEU A 175 -12.65 14.21 -6.42
C LEU A 175 -13.87 14.41 -5.51
N LYS A 176 -14.22 15.66 -5.19
CA LYS A 176 -15.40 16.02 -4.40
C LYS A 176 -16.68 15.51 -5.06
N GLU A 177 -16.87 15.81 -6.34
CA GLU A 177 -18.01 15.32 -7.12
C GLU A 177 -18.11 13.78 -7.09
N ARG A 178 -16.99 13.11 -7.29
CA ARG A 178 -16.93 11.65 -7.25
C ARG A 178 -17.28 11.10 -5.87
N ALA A 179 -16.75 11.66 -4.80
CA ALA A 179 -16.98 11.22 -3.43
C ALA A 179 -18.44 11.46 -3.00
N GLN A 180 -19.07 12.54 -3.44
CA GLN A 180 -20.46 12.84 -3.13
C GLN A 180 -21.45 11.78 -3.62
N LEU A 181 -21.08 11.01 -4.65
CA LEU A 181 -21.89 9.90 -5.16
C LEU A 181 -21.83 8.64 -4.27
N TRP A 182 -20.93 8.61 -3.26
CA TRP A 182 -20.65 7.42 -2.46
C TRP A 182 -21.04 7.61 -0.99
N ASN A 183 -22.34 7.80 -0.72
CA ASN A 183 -22.81 7.82 0.66
C ASN A 183 -22.58 6.46 1.35
N PRO A 184 -22.58 6.40 2.69
CA PRO A 184 -22.32 5.16 3.45
C PRO A 184 -23.25 4.00 3.10
N GLU A 185 -24.52 4.26 2.75
CA GLU A 185 -25.48 3.23 2.36
C GLU A 185 -25.08 2.55 1.05
N ARG A 186 -24.72 3.34 0.04
CA ARG A 186 -24.24 2.83 -1.24
C ARG A 186 -22.94 2.03 -1.06
N ALA A 187 -22.02 2.56 -0.29
CA ALA A 187 -20.77 1.86 -0.03
C ALA A 187 -21.00 0.57 0.74
N ALA A 188 -21.88 0.56 1.75
CA ALA A 188 -22.26 -0.62 2.51
C ALA A 188 -22.78 -1.75 1.61
N ALA A 189 -23.65 -1.42 0.65
CA ALA A 189 -24.16 -2.37 -0.32
C ALA A 189 -23.07 -2.99 -1.21
N VAL A 190 -21.95 -2.28 -1.43
CA VAL A 190 -20.83 -2.75 -2.26
C VAL A 190 -19.76 -3.47 -1.43
N CYS A 191 -19.38 -2.91 -0.28
CA CYS A 191 -18.24 -3.42 0.49
C CYS A 191 -18.63 -4.34 1.66
N GLY A 192 -19.93 -4.46 1.97
CA GLY A 192 -20.41 -5.29 3.05
C GLY A 192 -20.18 -4.72 4.46
N VAL A 193 -19.58 -3.54 4.57
CA VAL A 193 -19.37 -2.87 5.86
C VAL A 193 -20.64 -2.09 6.22
N PRO A 194 -21.21 -2.25 7.43
CA PRO A 194 -22.41 -1.50 7.83
C PRO A 194 -22.23 0.01 7.70
N ALA A 195 -23.24 0.72 7.17
CA ALA A 195 -23.17 2.16 6.95
C ALA A 195 -22.81 2.95 8.22
N GLN A 196 -23.31 2.51 9.38
CA GLN A 196 -22.97 3.15 10.66
C GLN A 196 -21.49 2.99 11.00
N GLN A 197 -20.90 1.82 10.73
CA GLN A 197 -19.48 1.58 10.96
C GLN A 197 -18.60 2.45 10.04
N ILE A 198 -19.05 2.67 8.80
CA ILE A 198 -18.40 3.61 7.86
C ILE A 198 -18.42 5.04 8.43
N ARG A 199 -19.57 5.50 8.95
CA ARG A 199 -19.67 6.83 9.59
C ARG A 199 -18.79 6.96 10.82
N ASP A 200 -18.74 5.93 11.66
CA ASP A 200 -17.92 5.95 12.87
C ASP A 200 -16.43 5.97 12.54
N LEU A 201 -16.00 5.22 11.51
CA LEU A 201 -14.64 5.26 11.01
C LEU A 201 -14.30 6.63 10.41
N ALA A 202 -15.19 7.20 9.60
CA ALA A 202 -15.01 8.52 8.99
C ALA A 202 -14.87 9.60 10.05
N ARG A 203 -15.73 9.58 11.07
CA ARG A 203 -15.63 10.50 12.23
C ARG A 203 -14.30 10.34 12.94
N ALA A 204 -13.91 9.11 13.28
CA ALA A 204 -12.65 8.85 13.96
C ALA A 204 -11.46 9.40 13.15
N TYR A 205 -11.43 9.15 11.84
CA TYR A 205 -10.37 9.62 10.97
C TYR A 205 -10.42 11.14 10.76
N GLY A 206 -11.61 11.71 10.60
CA GLY A 206 -11.82 13.14 10.37
C GLY A 206 -11.50 14.03 11.57
N THR A 207 -11.65 13.49 12.80
CA THR A 207 -11.52 14.29 14.03
C THR A 207 -10.31 13.97 14.89
N THR A 208 -9.60 12.86 14.65
CA THR A 208 -8.40 12.50 15.41
C THR A 208 -7.13 13.02 14.74
N ARG A 209 -6.24 13.64 15.51
CA ARG A 209 -4.93 14.14 15.05
C ARG A 209 -3.83 13.77 16.06
N PRO A 210 -2.66 13.30 15.62
CA PRO A 210 -2.37 12.84 14.26
C PRO A 210 -3.02 11.49 13.93
N ALA A 211 -3.48 11.33 12.69
CA ALA A 211 -4.00 10.09 12.15
C ALA A 211 -3.11 9.59 11.01
N ALA A 212 -2.82 8.31 11.00
CA ALA A 212 -1.95 7.70 10.02
C ALA A 212 -2.59 6.47 9.36
N ILE A 213 -2.26 6.23 8.09
CA ILE A 213 -2.72 5.08 7.33
C ILE A 213 -1.52 4.23 6.93
N ARG A 214 -1.51 2.96 7.34
CA ARG A 214 -0.53 1.96 6.92
C ARG A 214 -1.11 1.08 5.84
N LEU A 215 -0.75 1.32 4.58
CA LEU A 215 -1.09 0.46 3.45
C LEU A 215 -0.07 -0.67 3.27
N ASN A 216 -0.51 -1.80 2.72
CA ASN A 216 0.38 -2.86 2.27
C ASN A 216 -0.15 -3.50 0.96
N TYR A 217 0.58 -4.47 0.45
CA TYR A 217 0.35 -5.07 -0.86
C TYR A 217 -0.96 -5.86 -0.99
N GLY A 218 -1.61 -6.21 0.10
CA GLY A 218 -2.96 -6.80 0.08
C GLY A 218 -3.97 -5.97 -0.73
N MET A 219 -3.82 -4.65 -0.66
CA MET A 219 -4.69 -3.67 -1.35
C MET A 219 -4.71 -3.79 -2.86
N GLN A 220 -3.63 -4.25 -3.49
CA GLN A 220 -3.46 -4.20 -4.93
C GLN A 220 -3.52 -5.57 -5.62
N ARG A 221 -3.87 -6.63 -4.86
CA ARG A 221 -3.94 -8.02 -5.35
C ARG A 221 -5.29 -8.38 -5.99
N VAL A 222 -6.10 -7.39 -6.30
CA VAL A 222 -7.42 -7.51 -6.89
C VAL A 222 -7.56 -6.61 -8.10
N HIS A 223 -8.55 -6.89 -8.95
CA HIS A 223 -8.89 -6.00 -10.06
C HIS A 223 -9.23 -4.60 -9.53
N GLY A 224 -8.63 -3.58 -10.10
CA GLY A 224 -8.81 -2.20 -9.64
C GLY A 224 -8.04 -1.82 -8.35
N GLY A 225 -7.18 -2.70 -7.81
CA GLY A 225 -6.44 -2.45 -6.57
C GLY A 225 -5.57 -1.20 -6.60
N GLY A 226 -4.99 -0.85 -7.75
CA GLY A 226 -4.27 0.42 -7.91
C GLY A 226 -5.18 1.64 -7.70
N ASN A 227 -6.43 1.60 -8.21
CA ASN A 227 -7.39 2.67 -7.97
C ASN A 227 -7.81 2.77 -6.50
N ALA A 228 -7.90 1.64 -5.79
CA ALA A 228 -8.14 1.63 -4.36
C ALA A 228 -7.01 2.32 -3.59
N VAL A 229 -5.75 1.98 -3.89
CA VAL A 229 -4.58 2.65 -3.30
C VAL A 229 -4.61 4.15 -3.60
N ARG A 230 -4.93 4.55 -4.83
CA ARG A 230 -5.06 5.96 -5.22
C ARG A 230 -6.12 6.69 -4.40
N ALA A 231 -7.31 6.10 -4.25
CA ALA A 231 -8.38 6.70 -3.45
C ALA A 231 -7.95 6.87 -1.99
N ILE A 232 -7.38 5.84 -1.37
CA ILE A 232 -6.92 5.91 0.03
C ILE A 232 -5.81 6.95 0.20
N ALA A 233 -4.88 7.06 -0.76
CA ALA A 233 -3.79 8.04 -0.72
C ALA A 233 -4.27 9.51 -0.76
N CYS A 234 -5.52 9.78 -1.19
CA CYS A 234 -6.11 11.10 -1.12
C CYS A 234 -6.61 11.48 0.28
N LEU A 235 -6.94 10.53 1.15
CA LEU A 235 -7.51 10.80 2.47
C LEU A 235 -6.65 11.71 3.35
N PRO A 236 -5.31 11.50 3.45
CA PRO A 236 -4.45 12.37 4.25
C PRO A 236 -4.43 13.83 3.79
N ALA A 237 -4.56 14.07 2.49
CA ALA A 237 -4.61 15.43 1.95
C ALA A 237 -5.91 16.14 2.33
N LEU A 238 -7.04 15.44 2.34
CA LEU A 238 -8.34 16.03 2.69
C LEU A 238 -8.39 16.48 4.16
N THR A 239 -7.75 15.75 5.04
CA THR A 239 -7.75 16.04 6.49
C THR A 239 -6.52 16.82 6.95
N GLY A 240 -5.62 17.20 6.04
CA GLY A 240 -4.37 17.86 6.39
C GLY A 240 -3.42 16.99 7.23
N ALA A 241 -3.58 15.65 7.18
CA ALA A 241 -2.80 14.73 8.01
C ALA A 241 -1.29 14.90 7.78
N TRP A 242 -0.85 15.22 6.57
CA TRP A 242 0.55 15.49 6.23
C TRP A 242 1.19 16.69 6.93
N ARG A 243 0.40 17.59 7.58
CA ARG A 243 0.94 18.65 8.42
C ARG A 243 1.54 18.13 9.73
N HIS A 244 1.18 16.93 10.12
CA HIS A 244 1.62 16.32 11.37
C HIS A 244 2.73 15.31 11.11
N ARG A 245 3.74 15.31 11.97
CA ARG A 245 4.87 14.39 11.91
C ARG A 245 4.42 12.90 11.87
N ALA A 246 3.38 12.57 12.61
CA ALA A 246 2.82 11.22 12.70
C ALA A 246 1.49 11.08 11.92
N GLY A 247 1.27 11.90 10.92
CA GLY A 247 0.10 11.89 10.06
C GLY A 247 0.44 11.54 8.61
N GLY A 248 -0.54 10.94 7.87
CA GLY A 248 -0.34 10.64 6.47
C GLY A 248 -0.68 9.22 6.06
#